data_5979f20374d1252037d2dbcbbf4d4fdd
#
_entry.id   5979f20374d1252037d2dbcbbf4d4fdd
#
_cell.length_a   1.000
_cell.length_b   1.000
_cell.length_c   1.000
_cell.angle_alpha   90.00
_cell.angle_beta   90.00
_cell.angle_gamma   90.00
#
_symmetry.space_group_name_H-M   'P 1'
#
loop_
_entity.id
_entity.type
_entity.pdbx_description
1 polymer ?
#
loop_
_entity_poly.entity_id
_entity_poly.type
_entity_poly.pdbx_seq_one_letter_code
_entity_poly.pdbx_strand_id
1 'polypeptide(L)'
;MTGRVDTASALEVWEAAISTTWAGPNVWVHGDIAAGNLLVKDGSLHAVIDFGSSAVGDPACDLVIAWTMLDAPSRQVFRSEMALDDATWARGRGWALWKALITMANPGESKPKVDKAQQVVHVILAEQR
;
A
#
# COMPACT_ATOMS: atom_id res chain seq x y z
N MET A 1 17.13 9.40 -7.59
CA MET A 1 15.85 8.65 -7.70
C MET A 1 15.29 8.55 -9.12
N THR A 2 15.49 9.57 -9.94
CA THR A 2 14.96 9.58 -11.31
C THR A 2 15.38 8.40 -12.17
N GLY A 3 16.57 7.84 -12.00
CA GLY A 3 17.02 6.67 -12.75
C GLY A 3 16.46 5.33 -12.27
N ARG A 4 15.71 5.30 -11.16
CA ARG A 4 15.19 4.07 -10.55
C ARG A 4 13.68 3.94 -10.62
N VAL A 5 12.99 4.99 -11.02
CA VAL A 5 11.52 5.05 -11.05
C VAL A 5 11.08 5.74 -12.34
N ASP A 6 10.08 5.15 -12.99
CA ASP A 6 9.38 5.82 -14.09
C ASP A 6 8.54 6.95 -13.49
N THR A 7 9.07 8.16 -13.54
CA THR A 7 8.48 9.33 -12.89
C THR A 7 7.10 9.66 -13.48
N ALA A 8 6.93 9.53 -14.80
CA ALA A 8 5.65 9.83 -15.45
C ALA A 8 4.55 8.88 -14.96
N SER A 9 4.84 7.57 -14.94
CA SER A 9 3.89 6.57 -14.45
C SER A 9 3.59 6.74 -12.96
N ALA A 10 4.62 7.06 -12.16
CA ALA A 10 4.43 7.31 -10.73
C ALA A 10 3.54 8.54 -10.49
N LEU A 11 3.72 9.59 -11.29
CA LEU A 11 2.88 10.80 -11.21
C LEU A 11 1.41 10.49 -11.51
N GLU A 12 1.15 9.65 -12.51
CA GLU A 12 -0.21 9.22 -12.83
C GLU A 12 -0.88 8.52 -11.65
N VAL A 13 -0.16 7.62 -10.98
CA VAL A 13 -0.65 6.94 -9.79
C VAL A 13 -0.98 7.94 -8.69
N TRP A 14 -0.06 8.89 -8.47
CA TRP A 14 -0.22 9.91 -7.44
C TRP A 14 -1.40 10.83 -7.72
N GLU A 15 -1.53 11.32 -8.95
CA GLU A 15 -2.63 12.19 -9.34
C GLU A 15 -3.98 11.50 -9.20
N ALA A 16 -4.08 10.22 -9.58
CA ALA A 16 -5.30 9.44 -9.38
C ALA A 16 -5.62 9.33 -7.88
N ALA A 17 -4.61 9.13 -7.05
CA ALA A 17 -4.80 9.00 -5.60
C ALA A 17 -5.32 10.29 -4.95
N ILE A 18 -4.80 11.44 -5.34
CA ILE A 18 -5.17 12.72 -4.71
C ILE A 18 -6.40 13.37 -5.36
N SER A 19 -6.90 12.83 -6.45
CA SER A 19 -8.06 13.41 -7.18
C SER A 19 -9.40 13.18 -6.48
N THR A 20 -9.46 12.26 -5.53
CA THR A 20 -10.70 11.95 -4.79
C THR A 20 -10.45 11.92 -3.30
N THR A 21 -11.55 12.00 -2.54
CA THR A 21 -11.54 11.83 -1.09
C THR A 21 -12.57 10.77 -0.72
N TRP A 22 -12.41 10.19 0.48
CA TRP A 22 -13.36 9.20 0.97
C TRP A 22 -14.72 9.86 1.22
N ALA A 23 -15.76 9.36 0.58
CA ALA A 23 -17.14 9.89 0.67
C ALA A 23 -18.06 9.01 1.52
N GLY A 24 -17.57 7.82 1.93
CA GLY A 24 -18.34 6.91 2.77
C GLY A 24 -18.29 7.29 4.24
N PRO A 25 -18.95 6.48 5.11
CA PRO A 25 -18.85 6.70 6.56
C PRO A 25 -17.42 6.50 7.03
N ASN A 26 -17.01 7.28 8.01
CA ASN A 26 -15.70 7.11 8.61
C ASN A 26 -15.63 5.76 9.32
N VAL A 27 -14.56 5.02 9.08
CA VAL A 27 -14.35 3.69 9.65
C VAL A 27 -13.06 3.66 10.46
N TRP A 28 -12.96 2.70 11.36
CA TRP A 28 -11.71 2.45 12.06
C TRP A 28 -10.68 1.89 11.08
N VAL A 29 -9.47 2.41 11.15
CA VAL A 29 -8.32 1.92 10.38
C VAL A 29 -7.20 1.56 11.33
N HIS A 30 -6.40 0.57 10.95
CA HIS A 30 -5.20 0.19 11.69
C HIS A 30 -4.11 1.25 11.50
N GLY A 31 -3.91 1.70 10.27
CA GLY A 31 -2.98 2.76 9.94
C GLY A 31 -1.55 2.29 9.65
N ASP A 32 -1.22 1.03 9.93
CA ASP A 32 0.14 0.49 9.72
C ASP A 32 0.09 -1.01 9.40
N ILE A 33 -0.78 -1.40 8.47
CA ILE A 33 -0.86 -2.80 8.03
C ILE A 33 0.38 -3.12 7.21
N ALA A 34 1.28 -3.89 7.80
CA ALA A 34 2.53 -4.33 7.21
C ALA A 34 2.81 -5.76 7.64
N ALA A 35 3.65 -6.47 6.89
CA ALA A 35 3.97 -7.87 7.17
C ALA A 35 4.48 -8.08 8.61
N GLY A 36 5.27 -7.14 9.13
CA GLY A 36 5.79 -7.21 10.50
C GLY A 36 4.74 -7.06 11.59
N ASN A 37 3.54 -6.59 11.25
CA ASN A 37 2.42 -6.42 12.20
C ASN A 37 1.37 -7.50 12.05
N LEU A 38 1.63 -8.53 11.27
CA LEU A 38 0.75 -9.68 11.06
C LEU A 38 1.44 -10.94 11.59
N LEU A 39 0.77 -11.65 12.48
CA LEU A 39 1.28 -12.90 13.02
C LEU A 39 0.58 -14.06 12.34
N VAL A 40 1.37 -14.99 11.81
CA VAL A 40 0.89 -16.18 11.11
C VAL A 40 1.18 -17.40 11.95
N LYS A 41 0.23 -18.32 12.04
CA LYS A 41 0.37 -19.59 12.71
C LYS A 41 -0.31 -20.67 11.88
N ASP A 42 0.41 -21.76 11.65
CA ASP A 42 -0.09 -22.92 10.88
C ASP A 42 -0.66 -22.51 9.51
N GLY A 43 0.02 -21.57 8.82
CA GLY A 43 -0.36 -21.12 7.49
C GLY A 43 -1.51 -20.13 7.42
N SER A 44 -2.03 -19.69 8.57
CA SER A 44 -3.16 -18.76 8.64
C SER A 44 -2.83 -17.52 9.46
N LEU A 45 -3.51 -16.43 9.14
CA LEU A 45 -3.39 -15.21 9.94
C LEU A 45 -3.91 -15.47 11.35
N HIS A 46 -3.05 -15.27 12.35
CA HIS A 46 -3.34 -15.54 13.75
C HIS A 46 -3.68 -14.27 14.53
N ALA A 47 -2.96 -13.18 14.26
CA ALA A 47 -3.19 -11.92 14.96
C ALA A 47 -2.68 -10.75 14.14
N VAL A 48 -3.27 -9.59 14.39
CA VAL A 48 -2.81 -8.29 13.92
C VAL A 48 -2.37 -7.51 15.16
N ILE A 49 -1.20 -6.92 15.12
CA ILE A 49 -0.61 -6.21 16.27
C ILE A 49 -0.24 -4.78 15.87
N ASP A 50 0.18 -4.01 16.85
CA ASP A 50 0.70 -2.64 16.74
C ASP A 50 -0.35 -1.65 16.20
N PHE A 51 -1.35 -1.40 17.05
CA PHE A 51 -2.45 -0.48 16.74
C PHE A 51 -2.15 0.98 17.09
N GLY A 52 -0.88 1.33 17.31
CA GLY A 52 -0.50 2.69 17.73
C GLY A 52 -0.81 3.78 16.72
N SER A 53 -0.99 3.42 15.44
CA SER A 53 -1.37 4.36 14.38
C SER A 53 -2.86 4.35 14.06
N SER A 54 -3.68 3.65 14.88
CA SER A 54 -5.12 3.53 14.63
C SER A 54 -5.80 4.89 14.62
N ALA A 55 -6.77 5.03 13.72
CA ALA A 55 -7.51 6.27 13.53
C ALA A 55 -8.89 5.96 12.98
N VAL A 56 -9.69 7.00 12.80
CA VAL A 56 -11.01 6.90 12.17
C VAL A 56 -10.98 7.75 10.90
N GLY A 57 -11.37 7.18 9.78
CA GLY A 57 -11.39 7.92 8.52
C GLY A 57 -11.48 7.04 7.28
N ASP A 58 -10.67 7.38 6.30
CA ASP A 58 -10.59 6.73 4.99
C ASP A 58 -9.92 5.35 5.11
N PRO A 59 -10.58 4.25 4.68
CA PRO A 59 -9.98 2.92 4.75
C PRO A 59 -8.81 2.68 3.78
N ALA A 60 -8.54 3.59 2.86
CA ALA A 60 -7.54 3.39 1.81
C ALA A 60 -6.14 3.08 2.36
N CYS A 61 -5.76 3.68 3.48
CA CYS A 61 -4.43 3.47 4.06
C CYS A 61 -4.19 2.02 4.49
N ASP A 62 -5.24 1.25 4.79
CA ASP A 62 -5.14 -0.15 5.18
C ASP A 62 -5.07 -1.10 3.98
N LEU A 63 -5.13 -0.59 2.75
CA LEU A 63 -5.01 -1.41 1.55
C LEU A 63 -3.55 -1.63 1.11
N VAL A 64 -2.61 -0.98 1.75
CA VAL A 64 -1.18 -0.98 1.36
C VAL A 64 -0.62 -2.40 1.24
N ILE A 65 -1.07 -3.32 2.08
CA ILE A 65 -0.62 -4.72 2.11
C ILE A 65 -0.80 -5.42 0.75
N ALA A 66 -1.75 -4.95 -0.05
CA ALA A 66 -2.01 -5.51 -1.38
C ALA A 66 -0.79 -5.45 -2.30
N TRP A 67 0.04 -4.42 -2.14
CA TRP A 67 1.24 -4.23 -2.97
C TRP A 67 2.54 -4.57 -2.24
N THR A 68 2.52 -4.53 -0.91
CA THR A 68 3.74 -4.78 -0.13
C THR A 68 3.93 -6.26 0.20
N MET A 69 2.87 -7.05 0.23
CA MET A 69 2.96 -8.46 0.63
C MET A 69 2.30 -9.42 -0.37
N LEU A 70 1.14 -9.06 -0.92
CA LEU A 70 0.35 -9.99 -1.73
C LEU A 70 0.87 -10.06 -3.17
N ASP A 71 0.86 -11.26 -3.77
CA ASP A 71 1.09 -11.43 -5.20
C ASP A 71 -0.16 -11.03 -6.01
N ALA A 72 -0.05 -11.01 -7.34
CA ALA A 72 -1.13 -10.53 -8.20
C ALA A 72 -2.44 -11.33 -8.03
N PRO A 73 -2.43 -12.67 -8.00
CA PRO A 73 -3.67 -13.42 -7.77
C PRO A 73 -4.28 -13.15 -6.41
N SER A 74 -3.47 -13.10 -5.35
CA SER A 74 -3.94 -12.81 -4.00
C SER A 74 -4.48 -11.40 -3.88
N ARG A 75 -3.87 -10.44 -4.58
CA ARG A 75 -4.34 -9.05 -4.61
C ARG A 75 -5.74 -8.94 -5.22
N GLN A 76 -6.02 -9.71 -6.27
CA GLN A 76 -7.33 -9.75 -6.90
C GLN A 76 -8.40 -10.26 -5.93
N VAL A 77 -8.10 -11.33 -5.19
CA VAL A 77 -9.01 -11.87 -4.18
C VAL A 77 -9.25 -10.84 -3.06
N PHE A 78 -8.17 -10.24 -2.58
CA PHE A 78 -8.24 -9.20 -1.55
C PHE A 78 -9.13 -8.04 -1.99
N ARG A 79 -8.93 -7.55 -3.21
CA ARG A 79 -9.72 -6.45 -3.76
C ARG A 79 -11.21 -6.81 -3.84
N SER A 80 -11.54 -8.02 -4.32
CA SER A 80 -12.90 -8.51 -4.39
C SER A 80 -13.56 -8.59 -3.02
N GLU A 81 -12.85 -9.15 -2.04
CA GLU A 81 -13.38 -9.34 -0.69
C GLU A 81 -13.59 -8.02 0.05
N MET A 82 -12.71 -7.06 -0.15
CA MET A 82 -12.85 -5.73 0.48
C MET A 82 -14.03 -4.95 -0.08
N ALA A 83 -14.41 -5.20 -1.34
CA ALA A 83 -15.57 -4.59 -2.00
C ALA A 83 -15.60 -3.05 -1.92
N LEU A 84 -14.43 -2.42 -1.95
CA LEU A 84 -14.29 -0.96 -1.96
C LEU A 84 -14.26 -0.46 -3.41
N ASP A 85 -14.62 0.81 -3.62
CA ASP A 85 -14.67 1.37 -4.96
C ASP A 85 -13.27 1.60 -5.55
N ASP A 86 -13.23 1.85 -6.87
CA ASP A 86 -11.98 2.05 -7.61
C ASP A 86 -11.21 3.28 -7.12
N ALA A 87 -11.92 4.32 -6.68
CA ALA A 87 -11.28 5.52 -6.15
C ALA A 87 -10.56 5.23 -4.83
N THR A 88 -11.16 4.43 -3.96
CA THR A 88 -10.52 4.00 -2.70
C THR A 88 -9.30 3.14 -2.99
N TRP A 89 -9.40 2.25 -3.97
CA TRP A 89 -8.27 1.41 -4.39
C TRP A 89 -7.12 2.28 -4.93
N ALA A 90 -7.44 3.29 -5.74
CA ALA A 90 -6.44 4.23 -6.26
C ALA A 90 -5.75 5.00 -5.13
N ARG A 91 -6.48 5.43 -4.10
CA ARG A 91 -5.89 6.09 -2.94
C ARG A 91 -5.00 5.13 -2.15
N GLY A 92 -5.40 3.88 -1.99
CA GLY A 92 -4.56 2.84 -1.36
C GLY A 92 -3.26 2.61 -2.11
N ARG A 93 -3.35 2.56 -3.44
CA ARG A 93 -2.16 2.46 -4.32
C ARG A 93 -1.23 3.67 -4.10
N GLY A 94 -1.80 4.86 -3.97
CA GLY A 94 -1.03 6.07 -3.66
C GLY A 94 -0.32 6.00 -2.31
N TRP A 95 -0.97 5.48 -1.28
CA TRP A 95 -0.35 5.25 0.02
C TRP A 95 0.84 4.30 -0.07
N ALA A 96 0.70 3.21 -0.82
CA ALA A 96 1.78 2.24 -1.01
C ALA A 96 2.95 2.86 -1.77
N LEU A 97 2.67 3.64 -2.81
CA LEU A 97 3.69 4.35 -3.57
C LEU A 97 4.45 5.33 -2.68
N TRP A 98 3.75 6.14 -1.90
CA TRP A 98 4.36 7.10 -1.00
C TRP A 98 5.31 6.43 -0.01
N LYS A 99 4.86 5.36 0.64
CA LYS A 99 5.70 4.60 1.58
C LYS A 99 6.96 4.06 0.92
N ALA A 100 6.82 3.52 -0.28
CA ALA A 100 7.97 2.98 -1.02
C ALA A 100 8.96 4.08 -1.39
N LEU A 101 8.47 5.22 -1.87
CA LEU A 101 9.31 6.32 -2.31
C LEU A 101 10.09 6.94 -1.14
N ILE A 102 9.45 7.17 0.00
CA ILE A 102 10.15 7.72 1.17
C ILE A 102 11.20 6.76 1.72
N THR A 103 10.97 5.46 1.62
CA THR A 103 11.97 4.45 1.99
C THR A 103 13.17 4.52 1.06
N MET A 104 12.92 4.60 -0.26
CA MET A 104 13.99 4.71 -1.26
C MET A 104 14.79 6.01 -1.13
N ALA A 105 14.13 7.09 -0.71
CA ALA A 105 14.76 8.40 -0.59
C ALA A 105 15.53 8.59 0.71
N ASN A 106 15.36 7.69 1.69
CA ASN A 106 16.02 7.79 2.99
C ASN A 106 17.48 7.33 2.88
N PRO A 107 18.48 8.22 3.02
CA PRO A 107 19.88 7.85 2.87
C PRO A 107 20.38 6.91 3.97
N GLY A 108 19.70 6.87 5.11
CA GLY A 108 20.05 5.98 6.23
C GLY A 108 19.43 4.60 6.17
N GLU A 109 18.60 4.33 5.15
CA GLU A 109 17.86 3.07 5.07
C GLU A 109 18.75 1.93 4.57
N SER A 110 18.51 0.72 5.06
CA SER A 110 19.25 -0.46 4.66
C SER A 110 18.98 -0.83 3.20
N LYS A 111 19.99 -1.42 2.54
CA LYS A 111 19.84 -1.84 1.14
C LYS A 111 18.69 -2.85 0.93
N PRO A 112 18.48 -3.88 1.78
CA PRO A 112 17.36 -4.80 1.60
C PRO A 112 15.99 -4.09 1.63
N LYS A 113 15.81 -3.09 2.50
CA LYS A 113 14.57 -2.34 2.57
C LYS A 113 14.38 -1.46 1.34
N VAL A 114 15.44 -0.83 0.85
CA VAL A 114 15.41 -0.02 -0.37
C VAL A 114 15.07 -0.90 -1.58
N ASP A 115 15.70 -2.08 -1.70
CA ASP A 115 15.42 -3.01 -2.79
C ASP A 115 13.96 -3.49 -2.75
N LYS A 116 13.44 -3.78 -1.56
CA LYS A 116 12.04 -4.16 -1.39
C LYS A 116 11.10 -3.02 -1.80
N ALA A 117 11.40 -1.80 -1.39
CA ALA A 117 10.60 -0.62 -1.76
C ALA A 117 10.60 -0.43 -3.28
N GLN A 118 11.74 -0.58 -3.93
CA GLN A 118 11.82 -0.49 -5.39
C GLN A 118 10.96 -1.57 -6.07
N GLN A 119 10.97 -2.79 -5.54
CA GLN A 119 10.10 -3.87 -6.01
C GLN A 119 8.63 -3.50 -5.89
N VAL A 120 8.22 -2.90 -4.77
CA VAL A 120 6.84 -2.45 -4.54
C VAL A 120 6.45 -1.42 -5.60
N VAL A 121 7.32 -0.47 -5.90
CA VAL A 121 7.07 0.51 -6.97
C VAL A 121 6.83 -0.18 -8.30
N HIS A 122 7.65 -1.16 -8.66
CA HIS A 122 7.47 -1.93 -9.90
C HIS A 122 6.12 -2.63 -9.95
N VAL A 123 5.70 -3.24 -8.84
CA VAL A 123 4.39 -3.91 -8.73
C VAL A 123 3.25 -2.92 -8.95
N ILE A 124 3.33 -1.76 -8.30
CA ILE A 124 2.32 -0.70 -8.40
C ILE A 124 2.20 -0.21 -9.85
N LEU A 125 3.32 0.10 -10.50
CA LEU A 125 3.32 0.63 -11.85
C LEU A 125 2.90 -0.41 -12.88
N ALA A 126 3.19 -1.68 -12.65
CA ALA A 126 2.73 -2.78 -13.52
C ALA A 126 1.21 -2.93 -13.46
N GLU A 127 0.59 -2.77 -12.28
CA GLU A 127 -0.86 -2.83 -12.13
C GLU A 127 -1.55 -1.66 -12.84
N GLN A 128 -0.92 -0.48 -12.83
CA GLN A 128 -1.47 0.72 -13.43
C GLN A 128 -1.62 0.60 -14.96
N ARG A 129 -0.78 -0.20 -15.61
CA ARG A 129 -0.79 -0.39 -17.07
C ARG A 129 -1.91 -1.34 -17.53
#